data_248f556b5b4a30be0010ecfa7a4502bb
#
_entry.id   248f556b5b4a30be0010ecfa7a4502bb
#
_cell.length_a   1.000
_cell.length_b   1.000
_cell.length_c   1.000
_cell.angle_alpha   90.00
_cell.angle_beta   90.00
_cell.angle_gamma   90.00
#
_symmetry.space_group_name_H-M   'P 1'
#
loop_
_entity.id
_entity.type
_entity.pdbx_description
1 polymer ?
#
loop_
_entity_poly.entity_id
_entity_poly.type
_entity_poly.pdbx_seq_one_letter_code
_entity_poly.pdbx_strand_id
1 'polypeptide(L)'
;MKLWKRTVLLMLVTLLCALIPVGTLSLYITGKRSLNNAAETYGRQLENGKILLEQFWDNSKYEQMSETGKQAYMGFQFQRCCGEGMALIDRKSNAVIENLTDYKVVGLENLGLKDEGDPYAYKIQKLGQKYLLLQLEPLSRPEGYEVLSVREV
;
A
#
# COMPACT_ATOMS: atom_id res chain seq x y z
N MET A 1 -31.85 -48.33 17.73
CA MET A 1 -30.60 -47.65 18.08
C MET A 1 -29.69 -47.32 16.88
N LYS A 2 -29.50 -48.25 15.96
CA LYS A 2 -28.65 -47.99 14.77
C LYS A 2 -29.24 -46.94 13.82
N LEU A 3 -30.57 -46.90 13.64
CA LEU A 3 -31.24 -45.96 12.73
C LEU A 3 -31.13 -44.53 13.23
N TRP A 4 -31.33 -44.28 14.52
CA TRP A 4 -31.26 -42.97 15.13
C TRP A 4 -29.84 -42.38 15.04
N LYS A 5 -28.80 -43.18 15.27
CA LYS A 5 -27.41 -42.79 15.11
C LYS A 5 -27.08 -42.36 13.68
N ARG A 6 -27.61 -43.08 12.68
CA ARG A 6 -27.43 -42.73 11.26
C ARG A 6 -28.13 -41.41 10.90
N THR A 7 -29.33 -41.20 11.42
CA THR A 7 -30.07 -39.95 11.19
C THR A 7 -29.38 -38.75 11.82
N VAL A 8 -28.89 -38.88 13.05
CA VAL A 8 -28.11 -37.82 13.71
C VAL A 8 -26.82 -37.56 12.98
N LEU A 9 -26.11 -38.61 12.54
CA LEU A 9 -24.88 -38.45 11.76
C LEU A 9 -25.12 -37.72 10.43
N LEU A 10 -26.18 -38.10 9.71
CA LEU A 10 -26.59 -37.46 8.46
C LEU A 10 -26.92 -35.97 8.68
N MET A 11 -27.70 -35.66 9.72
CA MET A 11 -27.99 -34.25 10.08
C MET A 11 -26.72 -33.46 10.40
N LEU A 12 -25.80 -34.07 11.11
CA LEU A 12 -24.53 -33.40 11.48
C LEU A 12 -23.63 -33.15 10.25
N VAL A 13 -23.57 -34.13 9.34
CA VAL A 13 -22.84 -33.99 8.07
C VAL A 13 -23.46 -32.90 7.19
N THR A 14 -24.80 -32.90 7.05
CA THR A 14 -25.48 -31.85 6.25
C THR A 14 -25.29 -30.47 6.85
N LEU A 15 -25.34 -30.36 8.17
CA LEU A 15 -25.07 -29.08 8.86
C LEU A 15 -23.64 -28.61 8.62
N LEU A 16 -22.67 -29.50 8.73
CA LEU A 16 -21.25 -29.17 8.46
C LEU A 16 -21.03 -28.76 6.99
N CYS A 17 -21.63 -29.48 6.06
CA CYS A 17 -21.55 -29.15 4.63
C CYS A 17 -22.17 -27.79 4.28
N ALA A 18 -23.15 -27.32 5.06
CA ALA A 18 -23.76 -26.01 4.90
C ALA A 18 -22.93 -24.91 5.58
N LEU A 19 -22.38 -25.17 6.76
CA LEU A 19 -21.65 -24.17 7.55
C LEU A 19 -20.26 -23.86 6.99
N ILE A 20 -19.54 -24.85 6.45
CA ILE A 20 -18.20 -24.66 5.93
C ILE A 20 -18.15 -23.65 4.77
N PRO A 21 -18.98 -23.78 3.70
CA PRO A 21 -18.97 -22.81 2.61
C PRO A 21 -19.39 -21.41 3.06
N VAL A 22 -20.39 -21.29 3.93
CA VAL A 22 -20.84 -20.00 4.46
C VAL A 22 -19.74 -19.34 5.31
N GLY A 23 -19.08 -20.11 6.16
CA GLY A 23 -17.96 -19.63 6.98
C GLY A 23 -16.78 -19.16 6.13
N THR A 24 -16.37 -19.95 5.14
CA THR A 24 -15.26 -19.60 4.23
C THR A 24 -15.58 -18.37 3.40
N LEU A 25 -16.81 -18.26 2.87
CA LEU A 25 -17.25 -17.09 2.11
C LEU A 25 -17.27 -15.83 2.99
N SER A 26 -17.78 -15.95 4.22
CA SER A 26 -17.81 -14.84 5.18
C SER A 26 -16.40 -14.35 5.53
N LEU A 27 -15.46 -15.25 5.79
CA LEU A 27 -14.07 -14.91 6.05
C LEU A 27 -13.40 -14.23 4.84
N TYR A 28 -13.65 -14.74 3.64
CA TYR A 28 -13.14 -14.14 2.42
C TYR A 28 -13.65 -12.72 2.21
N ILE A 29 -14.97 -12.50 2.34
CA ILE A 29 -15.58 -11.17 2.19
C ILE A 29 -15.06 -10.22 3.25
N THR A 30 -14.96 -10.66 4.49
CA THR A 30 -14.46 -9.83 5.61
C THR A 30 -12.99 -9.46 5.40
N GLY A 31 -12.16 -10.42 5.00
CA GLY A 31 -10.75 -10.18 4.67
C GLY A 31 -10.59 -9.17 3.53
N LYS A 32 -11.36 -9.33 2.45
CA LYS A 32 -11.33 -8.40 1.31
C LYS A 32 -11.78 -6.98 1.70
N ARG A 33 -12.83 -6.86 2.50
CA ARG A 33 -13.29 -5.55 3.03
C ARG A 33 -12.23 -4.90 3.92
N SER A 34 -11.60 -5.68 4.78
CA SER A 34 -10.51 -5.19 5.65
C SER A 34 -9.34 -4.65 4.85
N LEU A 35 -8.92 -5.36 3.81
CA LEU A 35 -7.85 -4.91 2.90
C LEU A 35 -8.25 -3.64 2.14
N ASN A 36 -9.46 -3.57 1.62
CA ASN A 36 -9.95 -2.39 0.91
C ASN A 36 -10.03 -1.16 1.84
N ASN A 37 -10.49 -1.34 3.07
CA ASN A 37 -10.53 -0.26 4.06
C ASN A 37 -9.11 0.20 4.46
N ALA A 38 -8.17 -0.72 4.62
CA ALA A 38 -6.77 -0.40 4.86
C ALA A 38 -6.17 0.36 3.67
N ALA A 39 -6.41 -0.10 2.44
CA ALA A 39 -5.96 0.56 1.23
C ALA A 39 -6.52 1.98 1.08
N GLU A 40 -7.80 2.19 1.39
CA GLU A 40 -8.42 3.52 1.38
C GLU A 40 -7.79 4.43 2.44
N THR A 41 -7.62 3.94 3.67
CA THR A 41 -7.05 4.72 4.77
C THR A 41 -5.61 5.13 4.46
N TYR A 42 -4.78 4.20 4.07
CA TYR A 42 -3.37 4.48 3.75
C TYR A 42 -3.21 5.26 2.44
N GLY A 43 -4.10 5.02 1.46
CA GLY A 43 -4.16 5.78 0.23
C GLY A 43 -4.49 7.24 0.44
N ARG A 44 -5.40 7.56 1.34
CA ARG A 44 -5.70 8.94 1.74
C ARG A 44 -4.53 9.61 2.46
N GLN A 45 -3.82 8.88 3.32
CA GLN A 45 -2.60 9.40 3.96
C GLN A 45 -1.52 9.70 2.92
N LEU A 46 -1.34 8.81 1.95
CA LEU A 46 -0.39 8.98 0.85
C LEU A 46 -0.76 10.19 -0.03
N GLU A 47 -2.03 10.35 -0.38
CA GLU A 47 -2.55 11.49 -1.14
C GLU A 47 -2.36 12.81 -0.39
N ASN A 48 -2.63 12.83 0.91
CA ASN A 48 -2.41 14.01 1.75
C ASN A 48 -0.92 14.39 1.80
N GLY A 49 -0.04 13.42 1.96
CA GLY A 49 1.41 13.63 1.91
C GLY A 49 1.87 14.20 0.57
N LYS A 50 1.34 13.67 -0.53
CA LYS A 50 1.58 14.18 -1.88
C LYS A 50 1.14 15.64 -2.03
N ILE A 51 -0.08 15.96 -1.63
CA ILE A 51 -0.65 17.32 -1.73
C ILE A 51 0.21 18.31 -0.92
N LEU A 52 0.58 17.96 0.31
CA LEU A 52 1.44 18.79 1.13
C LEU A 52 2.81 19.00 0.50
N LEU A 53 3.41 17.95 -0.04
CA LEU A 53 4.71 18.02 -0.69
C LEU A 53 4.66 18.92 -1.93
N GLU A 54 3.61 18.83 -2.73
CA GLU A 54 3.40 19.69 -3.91
C GLU A 54 3.12 21.14 -3.55
N GLN A 55 2.40 21.41 -2.45
CA GLN A 55 2.12 22.76 -1.96
C GLN A 55 3.38 23.49 -1.47
N PHE A 56 4.30 22.77 -0.83
CA PHE A 56 5.57 23.34 -0.35
C PHE A 56 6.66 23.37 -1.41
N TRP A 57 6.37 22.93 -2.61
CA TRP A 57 7.30 22.92 -3.71
C TRP A 57 7.50 24.33 -4.27
N ASP A 58 8.74 24.81 -4.25
CA ASP A 58 9.13 26.08 -4.85
C ASP A 58 10.03 25.83 -6.07
N ASN A 59 9.44 25.94 -7.26
CA ASN A 59 10.14 25.72 -8.52
C ASN A 59 11.34 26.63 -8.72
N SER A 60 11.25 27.89 -8.27
CA SER A 60 12.33 28.87 -8.48
C SER A 60 13.58 28.51 -7.70
N LYS A 61 13.43 28.01 -6.47
CA LYS A 61 14.54 27.52 -5.66
C LYS A 61 15.13 26.23 -6.22
N TYR A 62 14.26 25.34 -6.67
CA TYR A 62 14.67 24.04 -7.21
C TYR A 62 15.51 24.17 -8.48
N GLU A 63 15.10 24.97 -9.43
CA GLU A 63 15.80 25.15 -10.70
C GLU A 63 17.23 25.71 -10.52
N GLN A 64 17.48 26.46 -9.47
CA GLN A 64 18.77 27.01 -9.14
C GLN A 64 19.72 26.05 -8.40
N MET A 65 19.22 24.90 -7.97
CA MET A 65 19.99 23.93 -7.20
C MET A 65 20.79 22.98 -8.10
N SER A 66 21.96 22.53 -7.59
CA SER A 66 22.66 21.38 -8.16
C SER A 66 21.84 20.09 -8.02
N GLU A 67 22.14 19.04 -8.78
CA GLU A 67 21.43 17.73 -8.66
C GLU A 67 21.47 17.17 -7.24
N THR A 68 22.62 17.27 -6.56
CA THR A 68 22.75 16.86 -5.15
C THR A 68 21.89 17.72 -4.23
N GLY A 69 21.86 19.03 -4.49
CA GLY A 69 21.00 19.98 -3.75
C GLY A 69 19.51 19.70 -3.96
N LYS A 70 19.10 19.36 -5.16
CA LYS A 70 17.72 18.97 -5.48
C LYS A 70 17.29 17.75 -4.69
N GLN A 71 18.10 16.71 -4.64
CA GLN A 71 17.81 15.49 -3.88
C GLN A 71 17.74 15.77 -2.38
N ALA A 72 18.66 16.53 -1.84
CA ALA A 72 18.66 16.91 -0.42
C ALA A 72 17.42 17.75 -0.06
N TYR A 73 17.04 18.69 -0.92
CA TYR A 73 15.84 19.51 -0.73
C TYR A 73 14.57 18.67 -0.76
N MET A 74 14.45 17.77 -1.72
CA MET A 74 13.31 16.86 -1.81
C MET A 74 13.22 15.93 -0.60
N GLY A 75 14.33 15.36 -0.15
CA GLY A 75 14.37 14.53 1.05
C GLY A 75 13.92 15.29 2.30
N PHE A 76 14.37 16.53 2.46
CA PHE A 76 13.98 17.37 3.58
C PHE A 76 12.48 17.71 3.57
N GLN A 77 11.94 18.10 2.42
CA GLN A 77 10.49 18.38 2.29
C GLN A 77 9.66 17.13 2.48
N PHE A 78 10.13 16.00 2.00
CA PHE A 78 9.47 14.71 2.20
C PHE A 78 9.36 14.33 3.67
N GLN A 79 10.42 14.47 4.45
CA GLN A 79 10.40 14.22 5.90
C GLN A 79 9.40 15.12 6.63
N ARG A 80 9.23 16.35 6.16
CA ARG A 80 8.26 17.28 6.76
C ARG A 80 6.81 16.99 6.41
N CYS A 81 6.55 16.51 5.19
CA CYS A 81 5.20 16.36 4.65
C CYS A 81 4.65 14.95 4.77
N CYS A 82 5.52 13.94 4.79
CA CYS A 82 5.14 12.54 4.81
C CYS A 82 5.52 11.89 6.14
N GLY A 83 4.72 10.90 6.54
CA GLY A 83 4.92 10.18 7.79
C GLY A 83 5.68 8.86 7.62
N GLU A 84 5.73 8.11 8.71
CA GLU A 84 6.29 6.76 8.73
C GLU A 84 5.60 5.84 7.70
N GLY A 85 6.36 4.89 7.20
CA GLY A 85 5.87 3.90 6.26
C GLY A 85 5.82 4.39 4.81
N MET A 86 6.40 5.53 4.50
CA MET A 86 6.50 6.09 3.16
C MET A 86 7.94 6.22 2.70
N ALA A 87 8.16 6.15 1.39
CA ALA A 87 9.46 6.34 0.76
C ALA A 87 9.33 7.23 -0.48
N LEU A 88 10.33 8.07 -0.71
CA LEU A 88 10.42 8.92 -1.90
C LEU A 88 11.40 8.32 -2.89
N ILE A 89 10.97 8.14 -4.12
CA ILE A 89 11.73 7.52 -5.19
C ILE A 89 11.89 8.50 -6.34
N ASP A 90 13.10 8.62 -6.85
CA ASP A 90 13.39 9.30 -8.11
C ASP A 90 13.36 8.30 -9.26
N ARG A 91 12.36 8.39 -10.11
CA ARG A 91 12.17 7.49 -11.27
C ARG A 91 13.22 7.66 -12.36
N LYS A 92 13.80 8.83 -12.49
CA LYS A 92 14.82 9.08 -13.53
C LYS A 92 16.10 8.32 -13.24
N SER A 93 16.52 8.30 -11.96
CA SER A 93 17.73 7.61 -11.51
C SER A 93 17.47 6.25 -10.86
N ASN A 94 16.21 5.86 -10.66
CA ASN A 94 15.81 4.70 -9.85
C ASN A 94 16.43 4.70 -8.44
N ALA A 95 16.67 5.90 -7.90
CA ALA A 95 17.25 6.08 -6.58
C ALA A 95 16.16 6.31 -5.54
N VAL A 96 16.34 5.72 -4.37
CA VAL A 96 15.54 6.02 -3.18
C VAL A 96 16.15 7.26 -2.54
N ILE A 97 15.39 8.37 -2.57
CA ILE A 97 15.84 9.65 -1.99
C ILE A 97 15.73 9.62 -0.47
N GLU A 98 14.61 9.14 0.03
CA GLU A 98 14.34 9.04 1.46
C GLU A 98 13.49 7.79 1.73
N ASN A 99 13.81 7.06 2.77
CA ASN A 99 13.07 5.88 3.17
C ASN A 99 12.69 5.96 4.65
N LEU A 100 11.43 6.26 4.92
CA LEU A 100 10.85 6.27 6.26
C LEU A 100 10.13 4.96 6.60
N THR A 101 10.33 3.92 5.79
CA THR A 101 9.80 2.58 6.02
C THR A 101 10.79 1.72 6.78
N ASP A 102 10.31 0.67 7.42
CA ASP A 102 11.14 -0.35 8.08
C ASP A 102 11.73 -1.40 7.09
N TYR A 103 11.48 -1.21 5.79
CA TYR A 103 11.82 -2.17 4.75
C TYR A 103 12.77 -1.59 3.72
N LYS A 104 13.56 -2.46 3.08
CA LYS A 104 14.32 -2.07 1.89
C LYS A 104 13.38 -1.87 0.71
N VAL A 105 13.36 -0.67 0.17
CA VAL A 105 12.48 -0.29 -0.95
C VAL A 105 13.04 -0.72 -2.30
N VAL A 106 14.31 -1.09 -2.36
CA VAL A 106 14.97 -1.53 -3.60
C VAL A 106 14.25 -2.75 -4.20
N GLY A 107 13.78 -2.60 -5.43
CA GLY A 107 13.00 -3.61 -6.14
C GLY A 107 11.49 -3.56 -5.93
N LEU A 108 11.00 -2.81 -4.94
CA LEU A 108 9.57 -2.59 -4.72
C LEU A 108 9.00 -1.48 -5.63
N GLU A 109 9.85 -0.59 -6.11
CA GLU A 109 9.52 0.56 -6.97
C GLU A 109 9.01 0.18 -8.36
N ASN A 110 9.27 -1.03 -8.83
CA ASN A 110 8.89 -1.49 -10.17
C ASN A 110 7.55 -2.23 -10.23
N LEU A 111 6.65 -1.96 -9.31
CA LEU A 111 5.45 -2.78 -9.13
C LEU A 111 4.29 -2.47 -10.10
N GLY A 112 4.38 -1.42 -10.89
CA GLY A 112 3.34 -1.10 -11.87
C GLY A 112 1.93 -0.97 -11.27
N LEU A 113 1.83 -0.35 -10.09
CA LEU A 113 0.63 -0.34 -9.27
C LEU A 113 -0.50 0.57 -9.75
N LYS A 114 -0.26 1.32 -10.81
CA LYS A 114 -1.24 2.30 -11.28
C LYS A 114 -2.25 1.65 -12.19
N ASP A 115 -3.38 1.28 -11.66
CA ASP A 115 -4.59 1.05 -12.44
C ASP A 115 -5.30 2.40 -12.62
N GLU A 116 -5.48 2.85 -13.86
CA GLU A 116 -6.01 4.19 -14.18
C GLU A 116 -7.45 4.45 -13.66
N GLY A 117 -8.11 3.42 -13.12
CA GLY A 117 -9.48 3.49 -12.64
C GLY A 117 -9.67 3.47 -11.12
N ASP A 118 -8.66 3.14 -10.33
CA ASP A 118 -8.78 3.05 -8.87
C ASP A 118 -7.81 4.02 -8.17
N PRO A 119 -8.34 5.07 -7.48
CA PRO A 119 -7.49 6.03 -6.78
C PRO A 119 -6.72 5.42 -5.61
N TYR A 120 -7.14 4.26 -5.11
CA TYR A 120 -6.53 3.57 -3.98
C TYR A 120 -6.01 2.18 -4.36
N ALA A 121 -5.55 2.02 -5.60
CA ALA A 121 -4.94 0.77 -6.05
C ALA A 121 -3.80 0.34 -5.13
N TYR A 122 -3.74 -0.93 -4.82
CA TYR A 122 -2.73 -1.51 -3.94
C TYR A 122 -2.27 -2.87 -4.45
N LYS A 123 -1.10 -3.27 -4.00
CA LYS A 123 -0.56 -4.61 -4.20
C LYS A 123 -0.18 -5.22 -2.86
N ILE A 124 -0.48 -6.50 -2.70
CA ILE A 124 -0.03 -7.27 -1.54
C ILE A 124 1.20 -8.05 -1.92
N GLN A 125 2.28 -7.85 -1.18
CA GLN A 125 3.53 -8.59 -1.33
C GLN A 125 3.86 -9.34 -0.05
N LYS A 126 4.20 -10.61 -0.18
CA LYS A 126 4.66 -11.42 0.94
C LYS A 126 6.17 -11.24 1.11
N LEU A 127 6.58 -10.86 2.31
CA LEU A 127 7.98 -10.77 2.72
C LEU A 127 8.21 -11.62 3.97
N GLY A 128 8.79 -12.80 3.80
CA GLY A 128 8.91 -13.76 4.90
C GLY A 128 7.54 -14.24 5.40
N GLN A 129 7.23 -13.98 6.66
CA GLN A 129 5.94 -14.30 7.28
C GLN A 129 4.96 -13.13 7.29
N LYS A 130 5.38 -11.97 6.78
CA LYS A 130 4.59 -10.73 6.77
C LYS A 130 3.99 -10.47 5.39
N TYR A 131 2.85 -9.82 5.38
CA TYR A 131 2.21 -9.32 4.18
C TYR A 131 2.29 -7.79 4.18
N LEU A 132 2.76 -7.24 3.08
CA LEU A 132 2.90 -5.79 2.90
C LEU A 132 1.86 -5.30 1.90
N LEU A 133 1.16 -4.25 2.28
CA LEU A 133 0.30 -3.48 1.39
C LEU A 133 1.12 -2.33 0.80
N LEU A 134 1.23 -2.31 -0.51
CA LEU A 134 2.02 -1.36 -1.27
C LEU A 134 1.11 -0.46 -2.09
N GLN A 135 1.35 0.83 -2.01
CA GLN A 135 0.67 1.85 -2.81
C GLN A 135 1.68 2.85 -3.32
N LEU A 136 1.48 3.31 -4.56
CA LEU A 136 2.38 4.21 -5.24
C LEU A 136 1.59 5.41 -5.79
N GLU A 137 2.11 6.61 -5.56
CA GLU A 137 1.51 7.85 -6.05
C GLU A 137 2.58 8.72 -6.71
N PRO A 138 2.48 9.00 -8.01
CA PRO A 138 3.42 9.89 -8.68
C PRO A 138 3.15 11.33 -8.31
N LEU A 139 4.22 12.13 -8.17
CA LEU A 139 4.12 13.56 -7.96
C LEU A 139 3.87 14.28 -9.29
N SER A 140 2.97 15.27 -9.27
CA SER A 140 2.77 16.18 -10.41
C SER A 140 3.89 17.23 -10.47
N ARG A 141 4.40 17.63 -9.33
CA ARG A 141 5.49 18.61 -9.18
C ARG A 141 6.41 18.22 -8.03
N PRO A 142 7.72 18.05 -8.28
CA PRO A 142 8.37 17.95 -9.59
C PRO A 142 8.06 16.62 -10.28
N GLU A 143 8.05 16.62 -11.58
CA GLU A 143 7.88 15.39 -12.36
C GLU A 143 9.05 14.43 -12.13
N GLY A 144 8.75 13.13 -12.17
CA GLY A 144 9.72 12.06 -12.05
C GLY A 144 9.96 11.55 -10.64
N TYR A 145 9.26 12.08 -9.64
CA TYR A 145 9.26 11.55 -8.27
C TYR A 145 7.97 10.80 -7.96
N GLU A 146 8.09 9.75 -7.18
CA GLU A 146 6.96 8.96 -6.71
C GLU A 146 7.06 8.71 -5.22
N VAL A 147 5.92 8.68 -4.55
CA VAL A 147 5.82 8.32 -3.14
C VAL A 147 5.26 6.91 -3.04
N LEU A 148 6.00 6.04 -2.37
CA LEU A 148 5.60 4.66 -2.07
C LEU A 148 5.16 4.56 -0.61
N SER A 149 3.99 3.98 -0.38
CA SER A 149 3.52 3.59 0.95
C SER A 149 3.70 2.09 1.14
N VAL A 150 4.35 1.70 2.22
CA VAL A 150 4.56 0.30 2.60
C VAL A 150 3.99 0.10 4.00
N ARG A 151 2.96 -0.69 4.11
CA ARG A 151 2.27 -0.98 5.38
C ARG A 151 2.15 -2.47 5.60
N GLU A 152 2.39 -2.91 6.82
CA GLU A 152 2.13 -4.29 7.22
C GLU A 152 0.64 -4.50 7.47
N VAL A 153 0.10 -5.55 6.91
CA VAL A 153 -1.31 -5.95 7.03
C VAL A 153 -1.48 -7.36 7.57
#